data_fd8fb073fbeb70b69d82ac15c4f0cf9f
#
_entry.id   fd8fb073fbeb70b69d82ac15c4f0cf9f
#
_cell.length_a   1.000
_cell.length_b   1.000
_cell.length_c   1.000
_cell.angle_alpha   90.00
_cell.angle_beta   90.00
_cell.angle_gamma   90.00
#
_symmetry.space_group_name_H-M   'P 1'
#
loop_
_entity.id
_entity.type
_entity.pdbx_description
1 polymer ?
#
loop_
_entity_poly.entity_id
_entity_poly.type
_entity_poly.pdbx_seq_one_letter_code
_entity_poly.pdbx_strand_id
1 'polypeptide(L)'
;MPTPDDPDLVVGIDHGDDALVWRRPDGRALVSTVDFFAPLVDDPATWGRIAAANAVSDVYAMGADPLFAVNIVGWPADLDPELLGQVMAGGSATAAEGGWVVAGGHTIDAPEPFYGQAVTGELNLNDLMTNDAAAPGDALVLTKPLGTGLVATAIKRLEVAD
;
A
#
# COMPACT_ATOMS: atom_id res chain seq x y z
N MET A 1 4.72 -19.80 7.12
CA MET A 1 4.13 -19.48 8.45
C MET A 1 2.91 -20.37 8.65
N PRO A 2 2.60 -20.83 9.88
CA PRO A 2 1.32 -21.51 10.11
C PRO A 2 0.18 -20.51 9.91
N THR A 3 -0.89 -20.94 9.25
CA THR A 3 -2.12 -20.15 9.11
C THR A 3 -2.77 -20.01 10.47
N PRO A 4 -3.11 -18.80 10.93
CA PRO A 4 -3.88 -18.62 12.16
C PRO A 4 -5.28 -19.25 12.02
N ASP A 5 -5.70 -20.02 13.02
CA ASP A 5 -7.06 -20.57 13.12
C ASP A 5 -7.93 -19.63 13.97
N ASP A 6 -8.51 -18.61 13.33
CA ASP A 6 -9.39 -17.65 13.99
C ASP A 6 -10.64 -17.44 13.12
N PRO A 7 -11.87 -17.59 13.67
CA PRO A 7 -13.11 -17.49 12.91
C PRO A 7 -13.39 -16.08 12.35
N ASP A 8 -12.74 -15.04 12.88
CA ASP A 8 -12.89 -13.68 12.40
C ASP A 8 -11.84 -13.30 11.34
N LEU A 9 -10.81 -14.13 11.13
CA LEU A 9 -9.88 -13.98 10.02
C LEU A 9 -10.52 -14.53 8.74
N VAL A 10 -11.08 -13.64 7.90
CA VAL A 10 -11.77 -14.01 6.66
C VAL A 10 -10.79 -14.26 5.52
N VAL A 11 -9.77 -13.40 5.39
CA VAL A 11 -8.67 -13.55 4.44
C VAL A 11 -7.36 -13.43 5.20
N GLY A 12 -6.50 -14.41 5.07
CA GLY A 12 -5.20 -14.48 5.71
C GLY A 12 -4.11 -14.90 4.72
N ILE A 13 -2.94 -15.23 5.25
CA ILE A 13 -1.71 -15.52 4.46
C ILE A 13 -1.86 -16.70 3.48
N ASP A 14 -2.76 -17.63 3.74
CA ASP A 14 -3.01 -18.83 2.93
C ASP A 14 -3.82 -18.57 1.67
N HIS A 15 -4.52 -17.45 1.58
CA HIS A 15 -5.33 -17.10 0.42
C HIS A 15 -4.51 -16.48 -0.71
N GLY A 16 -3.38 -15.82 -0.39
CA GLY A 16 -2.55 -15.13 -1.38
C GLY A 16 -3.23 -13.90 -1.98
N ASP A 17 -4.16 -13.31 -1.24
CA ASP A 17 -4.81 -12.05 -1.58
C ASP A 17 -3.95 -10.83 -1.18
N ASP A 18 -4.36 -9.64 -1.60
CA ASP A 18 -3.59 -8.41 -1.48
C ASP A 18 -3.53 -7.89 -0.03
N ALA A 19 -4.58 -8.12 0.77
CA ALA A 19 -4.62 -7.68 2.17
C ALA A 19 -5.30 -8.68 3.09
N LEU A 20 -5.03 -8.58 4.40
CA LEU A 20 -5.76 -9.31 5.41
C LEU A 20 -7.20 -8.74 5.55
N VAL A 21 -8.18 -9.61 5.81
CA VAL A 21 -9.56 -9.21 6.08
C VAL A 21 -10.02 -9.80 7.42
N TRP A 22 -10.39 -8.90 8.33
CA TRP A 22 -10.85 -9.24 9.67
C TRP A 22 -12.33 -8.90 9.86
N ARG A 23 -13.16 -9.89 10.15
CA ARG A 23 -14.61 -9.75 10.39
C ARG A 23 -14.89 -8.95 11.65
N ARG A 24 -15.92 -8.12 11.58
CA ARG A 24 -16.48 -7.42 12.74
C ARG A 24 -17.90 -7.93 13.06
N PRO A 25 -18.34 -7.81 14.33
CA PRO A 25 -19.66 -8.29 14.75
C PRO A 25 -20.84 -7.62 14.04
N ASP A 26 -20.62 -6.42 13.48
CA ASP A 26 -21.65 -5.62 12.79
C ASP A 26 -21.85 -5.98 11.29
N GLY A 27 -21.22 -7.07 10.83
CA GLY A 27 -21.28 -7.49 9.42
C GLY A 27 -20.31 -6.78 8.49
N ARG A 28 -19.52 -5.84 9.02
CA ARG A 28 -18.39 -5.20 8.32
C ARG A 28 -17.10 -5.99 8.53
N ALA A 29 -16.08 -5.61 7.81
CA ALA A 29 -14.73 -6.10 8.02
C ALA A 29 -13.71 -4.97 7.94
N LEU A 30 -12.62 -5.13 8.68
CA LEU A 30 -11.41 -4.34 8.49
C LEU A 30 -10.52 -5.03 7.45
N VAL A 31 -9.93 -4.21 6.59
CA VAL A 31 -8.90 -4.62 5.63
C VAL A 31 -7.60 -3.94 6.02
N SER A 32 -6.51 -4.68 6.09
CA SER A 32 -5.22 -4.09 6.49
C SER A 32 -4.07 -4.67 5.68
N THR A 33 -3.21 -3.78 5.23
CA THR A 33 -2.00 -4.09 4.47
C THR A 33 -0.82 -3.26 4.95
N VAL A 34 0.38 -3.62 4.53
CA VAL A 34 1.60 -2.86 4.76
C VAL A 34 2.54 -2.97 3.58
N ASP A 35 2.89 -1.83 3.00
CA ASP A 35 3.86 -1.74 1.94
C ASP A 35 4.87 -0.63 2.17
N PHE A 36 6.14 -0.92 1.93
CA PHE A 36 7.23 0.05 1.98
C PHE A 36 8.38 -0.38 1.06
N PHE A 37 9.10 0.59 0.52
CA PHE A 37 10.25 0.33 -0.37
C PHE A 37 11.26 1.47 -0.37
N ALA A 38 12.46 1.17 -0.88
CA ALA A 38 13.52 2.14 -1.11
C ALA A 38 13.13 3.13 -2.24
N PRO A 39 13.79 4.31 -2.35
CA PRO A 39 13.48 5.30 -3.39
C PRO A 39 13.46 4.70 -4.80
N LEU A 40 12.40 5.00 -5.56
CA LEU A 40 12.24 4.62 -6.97
C LEU A 40 12.57 5.77 -7.91
N VAL A 41 12.52 7.01 -7.39
CA VAL A 41 12.77 8.27 -8.11
C VAL A 41 13.59 9.20 -7.22
N ASP A 42 14.26 10.19 -7.82
CA ASP A 42 15.14 11.12 -7.10
C ASP A 42 14.37 12.21 -6.34
N ASP A 43 13.15 12.57 -6.80
CA ASP A 43 12.31 13.56 -6.12
C ASP A 43 11.64 12.98 -4.88
N PRO A 44 11.96 13.49 -3.66
CA PRO A 44 11.45 12.92 -2.41
C PRO A 44 9.93 12.99 -2.29
N ALA A 45 9.31 14.09 -2.71
CA ALA A 45 7.87 14.24 -2.63
C ALA A 45 7.15 13.26 -3.56
N THR A 46 7.66 13.07 -4.78
CA THR A 46 7.14 12.10 -5.74
C THR A 46 7.30 10.67 -5.22
N TRP A 47 8.45 10.32 -4.63
CA TRP A 47 8.61 9.01 -3.99
C TRP A 47 7.56 8.78 -2.89
N GLY A 48 7.34 9.78 -2.02
CA GLY A 48 6.31 9.71 -0.98
C GLY A 48 4.91 9.48 -1.55
N ARG A 49 4.56 10.15 -2.64
CA ARG A 49 3.28 9.97 -3.35
C ARG A 49 3.14 8.56 -3.92
N ILE A 50 4.18 8.04 -4.57
CA ILE A 50 4.18 6.69 -5.14
C ILE A 50 4.01 5.65 -4.03
N ALA A 51 4.73 5.80 -2.91
CA ALA A 51 4.67 4.86 -1.79
C ALA A 51 3.28 4.80 -1.14
N ALA A 52 2.64 5.94 -0.94
CA ALA A 52 1.28 5.99 -0.40
C ALA A 52 0.24 5.41 -1.37
N ALA A 53 0.36 5.72 -2.67
CA ALA A 53 -0.51 5.17 -3.71
C ALA A 53 -0.36 3.64 -3.84
N ASN A 54 0.86 3.13 -3.71
CA ASN A 54 1.12 1.69 -3.72
C ASN A 54 0.51 1.02 -2.48
N ALA A 55 0.76 1.55 -1.28
CA ALA A 55 0.28 0.95 -0.04
C ALA A 55 -1.27 0.90 0.04
N VAL A 56 -1.98 1.91 -0.48
CA VAL A 56 -3.45 1.91 -0.47
C VAL A 56 -4.06 1.02 -1.54
N SER A 57 -3.32 0.67 -2.59
CA SER A 57 -3.84 -0.11 -3.72
C SER A 57 -4.39 -1.48 -3.31
N ASP A 58 -3.78 -2.13 -2.32
CA ASP A 58 -4.24 -3.40 -1.79
C ASP A 58 -5.61 -3.29 -1.11
N VAL A 59 -5.86 -2.18 -0.40
CA VAL A 59 -7.17 -1.91 0.20
C VAL A 59 -8.24 -1.78 -0.88
N TYR A 60 -7.95 -1.05 -1.96
CA TYR A 60 -8.85 -0.92 -3.09
C TYR A 60 -9.05 -2.24 -3.84
N ALA A 61 -8.00 -3.07 -3.98
CA ALA A 61 -8.08 -4.37 -4.63
C ALA A 61 -9.05 -5.31 -3.92
N MET A 62 -9.14 -5.21 -2.58
CA MET A 62 -10.10 -5.97 -1.78
C MET A 62 -11.52 -5.40 -1.79
N GLY A 63 -11.78 -4.30 -2.52
CA GLY A 63 -13.09 -3.64 -2.57
C GLY A 63 -13.39 -2.77 -1.36
N ALA A 64 -12.37 -2.36 -0.60
CA ALA A 64 -12.52 -1.61 0.64
C ALA A 64 -12.25 -0.11 0.44
N ASP A 65 -12.85 0.70 1.33
CA ASP A 65 -12.57 2.12 1.46
C ASP A 65 -11.48 2.34 2.52
N PRO A 66 -10.36 3.03 2.20
CA PRO A 66 -9.32 3.32 3.18
C PRO A 66 -9.83 4.32 4.23
N LEU A 67 -9.49 4.06 5.51
CA LEU A 67 -9.85 4.91 6.64
C LEU A 67 -8.67 5.75 7.11
N PHE A 68 -7.58 5.08 7.43
CA PHE A 68 -6.36 5.71 7.93
C PHE A 68 -5.13 4.87 7.62
N ALA A 69 -3.98 5.53 7.73
CA ALA A 69 -2.67 4.90 7.62
C ALA A 69 -1.71 5.38 8.71
N VAL A 70 -0.68 4.59 8.98
CA VAL A 70 0.50 4.99 9.75
C VAL A 70 1.74 4.82 8.90
N ASN A 71 2.65 5.78 8.96
CA ASN A 71 3.90 5.76 8.21
C ASN A 71 4.89 4.75 8.79
N ILE A 72 5.60 4.05 7.92
CA ILE A 72 6.73 3.19 8.24
C ILE A 72 7.96 3.79 7.55
N VAL A 73 8.96 4.16 8.35
CA VAL A 73 10.12 4.92 7.89
C VAL A 73 11.41 4.29 8.40
N GLY A 74 12.33 3.99 7.51
CA GLY A 74 13.75 3.84 7.83
C GLY A 74 14.51 5.00 7.24
N TRP A 75 15.36 5.66 8.04
CA TRP A 75 16.08 6.84 7.59
C TRP A 75 17.52 6.81 8.10
N PRO A 76 18.55 6.95 7.22
CA PRO A 76 19.93 7.06 7.63
C PRO A 76 20.17 8.32 8.46
N ALA A 77 20.93 8.19 9.55
CA ALA A 77 21.21 9.31 10.47
C ALA A 77 22.00 10.47 9.82
N ASP A 78 22.74 10.18 8.75
CA ASP A 78 23.54 11.14 7.98
C ASP A 78 22.79 11.77 6.79
N LEU A 79 21.59 11.30 6.49
CA LEU A 79 20.75 11.86 5.43
C LEU A 79 19.89 13.01 5.95
N ASP A 80 19.82 14.09 5.14
CA ASP A 80 19.11 15.31 5.54
C ASP A 80 17.64 15.03 5.94
N PRO A 81 17.24 15.37 7.16
CA PRO A 81 15.87 15.18 7.64
C PRO A 81 14.83 16.02 6.89
N GLU A 82 15.24 17.08 6.18
CA GLU A 82 14.34 17.88 5.35
C GLU A 82 13.80 17.05 4.15
N LEU A 83 14.64 16.18 3.59
CA LEU A 83 14.21 15.24 2.55
C LEU A 83 13.12 14.27 3.07
N LEU A 84 13.28 13.77 4.30
CA LEU A 84 12.24 12.97 4.95
C LEU A 84 10.92 13.75 5.08
N GLY A 85 11.01 15.02 5.47
CA GLY A 85 9.84 15.91 5.53
C GLY A 85 9.09 15.99 4.19
N GLN A 86 9.83 16.10 3.08
CA GLN A 86 9.25 16.12 1.73
C GLN A 86 8.61 14.78 1.35
N VAL A 87 9.25 13.64 1.68
CA VAL A 87 8.66 12.30 1.45
C VAL A 87 7.34 12.16 2.19
N MET A 88 7.32 12.51 3.48
CA MET A 88 6.10 12.42 4.30
C MET A 88 5.01 13.37 3.82
N ALA A 89 5.36 14.56 3.34
CA ALA A 89 4.43 15.51 2.75
C ALA A 89 3.80 14.95 1.46
N GLY A 90 4.59 14.29 0.61
CA GLY A 90 4.12 13.60 -0.59
C GLY A 90 3.10 12.50 -0.26
N GLY A 91 3.43 11.63 0.70
CA GLY A 91 2.53 10.58 1.17
C GLY A 91 1.22 11.12 1.75
N SER A 92 1.31 12.18 2.56
CA SER A 92 0.13 12.84 3.15
C SER A 92 -0.75 13.53 2.09
N ALA A 93 -0.15 14.10 1.04
CA ALA A 93 -0.89 14.70 -0.06
C ALA A 93 -1.71 13.65 -0.83
N THR A 94 -1.13 12.48 -1.12
CA THR A 94 -1.84 11.37 -1.75
C THR A 94 -2.98 10.86 -0.86
N ALA A 95 -2.75 10.73 0.44
CA ALA A 95 -3.78 10.35 1.40
C ALA A 95 -4.96 11.32 1.39
N ALA A 96 -4.69 12.64 1.40
CA ALA A 96 -5.73 13.66 1.35
C ALA A 96 -6.53 13.61 0.03
N GLU A 97 -5.87 13.37 -1.11
CA GLU A 97 -6.52 13.20 -2.41
C GLU A 97 -7.43 11.96 -2.45
N GLY A 98 -7.00 10.86 -1.82
CA GLY A 98 -7.76 9.60 -1.77
C GLY A 98 -8.74 9.50 -0.59
N GLY A 99 -8.78 10.48 0.30
CA GLY A 99 -9.77 10.58 1.37
C GLY A 99 -9.47 9.80 2.64
N TRP A 100 -8.22 9.36 2.86
CA TRP A 100 -7.81 8.74 4.14
C TRP A 100 -6.88 9.64 4.95
N VAL A 101 -6.71 9.31 6.22
CA VAL A 101 -5.91 10.08 7.17
C VAL A 101 -4.59 9.38 7.47
N VAL A 102 -3.46 10.09 7.34
CA VAL A 102 -2.18 9.63 7.91
C VAL A 102 -2.12 10.05 9.38
N ALA A 103 -2.30 9.08 10.28
CA ALA A 103 -2.53 9.33 11.71
C ALA A 103 -1.24 9.27 12.56
N GLY A 104 -0.07 9.10 11.95
CA GLY A 104 1.20 8.98 12.66
C GLY A 104 2.12 7.97 11.99
N GLY A 105 2.96 7.31 12.77
CA GLY A 105 3.89 6.30 12.27
C GLY A 105 5.09 6.08 13.17
N HIS A 106 6.09 5.37 12.64
CA HIS A 106 7.34 5.09 13.33
C HIS A 106 8.52 5.28 12.40
N THR A 107 9.60 5.89 12.92
CA THR A 107 10.86 6.08 12.20
C THR A 107 11.96 5.36 12.96
N ILE A 108 12.78 4.62 12.24
CA ILE A 108 13.98 3.96 12.76
C ILE A 108 15.22 4.44 12.02
N ASP A 109 16.37 4.36 12.68
CA ASP A 109 17.68 4.49 12.01
C ASP A 109 17.89 3.24 11.12
N ALA A 110 18.26 3.47 9.87
CA ALA A 110 18.43 2.41 8.87
C ALA A 110 19.61 2.74 7.94
N PRO A 111 20.33 1.74 7.41
CA PRO A 111 21.47 1.97 6.53
C PRO A 111 21.09 2.57 5.17
N GLU A 112 19.83 2.35 4.74
CA GLU A 112 19.25 2.88 3.50
C GLU A 112 17.83 3.41 3.78
N PRO A 113 17.42 4.50 3.10
CA PRO A 113 16.08 5.03 3.31
C PRO A 113 15.02 4.10 2.74
N PHE A 114 13.92 3.92 3.49
CA PHE A 114 12.69 3.33 3.00
C PHE A 114 11.49 4.08 3.58
N TYR A 115 10.42 4.09 2.82
CA TYR A 115 9.16 4.71 3.22
C TYR A 115 7.98 3.92 2.68
N GLY A 116 6.94 3.88 3.46
CA GLY A 116 5.64 3.33 3.09
C GLY A 116 4.62 3.52 4.17
N GLN A 117 3.50 2.83 4.05
CA GLN A 117 2.38 2.95 4.98
C GLN A 117 1.81 1.58 5.33
N ALA A 118 1.38 1.44 6.57
CA ALA A 118 0.39 0.43 6.93
C ALA A 118 -0.99 1.10 6.84
N VAL A 119 -1.82 0.58 5.93
CA VAL A 119 -3.14 1.15 5.64
C VAL A 119 -4.23 0.24 6.20
N THR A 120 -5.22 0.85 6.84
CA THR A 120 -6.43 0.17 7.29
C THR A 120 -7.63 0.78 6.60
N GLY A 121 -8.45 -0.08 5.99
CA GLY A 121 -9.73 0.24 5.39
C GLY A 121 -10.86 -0.58 5.98
N GLU A 122 -12.06 -0.37 5.48
CA GLU A 122 -13.23 -1.16 5.85
C GLU A 122 -14.13 -1.43 4.63
N LEU A 123 -14.91 -2.51 4.71
CA LEU A 123 -15.91 -2.88 3.72
C LEU A 123 -17.09 -3.61 4.38
N ASN A 124 -18.20 -3.78 3.65
CA ASN A 124 -19.18 -4.79 3.99
C ASN A 124 -18.69 -6.14 3.46
N LEU A 125 -18.81 -7.21 4.23
CA LEU A 125 -18.31 -8.54 3.82
C LEU A 125 -18.92 -9.04 2.50
N ASN A 126 -20.11 -8.57 2.14
CA ASN A 126 -20.75 -8.93 0.86
C ASN A 126 -20.09 -8.26 -0.36
N ASP A 127 -19.30 -7.21 -0.14
CA ASP A 127 -18.61 -6.44 -1.19
C ASP A 127 -17.13 -6.85 -1.32
N LEU A 128 -16.70 -7.87 -0.55
CA LEU A 128 -15.33 -8.37 -0.57
C LEU A 128 -14.96 -8.91 -1.95
N MET A 129 -13.85 -8.43 -2.49
CA MET A 129 -13.21 -8.91 -3.71
C MET A 129 -11.98 -9.73 -3.36
N THR A 130 -11.93 -10.98 -3.82
CA THR A 130 -10.78 -11.88 -3.66
C THR A 130 -10.19 -12.24 -5.02
N ASN A 131 -8.91 -12.61 -5.04
CA ASN A 131 -8.19 -12.95 -6.28
C ASN A 131 -8.75 -14.17 -7.00
N ASP A 132 -9.54 -15.00 -6.34
CA ASP A 132 -10.18 -16.20 -6.87
C ASP A 132 -11.68 -16.01 -7.22
N ALA A 133 -12.21 -14.79 -7.09
CA ALA A 133 -13.65 -14.51 -7.31
C ALA A 133 -14.07 -14.53 -8.78
N ALA A 134 -13.14 -14.40 -9.73
CA ALA A 134 -13.45 -14.35 -11.16
C ALA A 134 -14.10 -15.65 -11.66
N ALA A 135 -15.15 -15.53 -12.48
CA ALA A 135 -15.92 -16.63 -13.03
C ALA A 135 -15.91 -16.65 -14.58
N PRO A 136 -16.13 -17.84 -15.20
CA PRO A 136 -16.28 -17.91 -16.65
C PRO A 136 -17.44 -17.03 -17.15
N GLY A 137 -17.14 -16.11 -18.05
CA GLY A 137 -18.11 -15.15 -18.61
C GLY A 137 -17.89 -13.72 -18.11
N ASP A 138 -17.04 -13.51 -17.13
CA ASP A 138 -16.69 -12.17 -16.66
C ASP A 138 -15.88 -11.40 -17.71
N ALA A 139 -16.11 -10.10 -17.77
CA ALA A 139 -15.34 -9.20 -18.64
C ALA A 139 -14.05 -8.73 -17.93
N LEU A 140 -12.93 -8.96 -18.58
CA LEU A 140 -11.63 -8.45 -18.10
C LEU A 140 -11.43 -7.02 -18.61
N VAL A 141 -11.32 -6.07 -17.68
CA VAL A 141 -11.11 -4.64 -18.00
C VAL A 141 -9.75 -4.19 -17.50
N LEU A 142 -8.88 -3.80 -18.44
CA LEU A 142 -7.59 -3.21 -18.11
C LEU A 142 -7.76 -1.69 -17.95
N THR A 143 -7.65 -1.18 -16.73
CA THR A 143 -7.89 0.23 -16.39
C THR A 143 -6.70 1.15 -16.65
N LYS A 144 -5.51 0.60 -16.82
CA LYS A 144 -4.27 1.32 -17.15
C LYS A 144 -3.29 0.40 -17.90
N PRO A 145 -2.32 0.95 -18.68
CA PRO A 145 -1.31 0.14 -19.35
C PRO A 145 -0.51 -0.74 -18.38
N LEU A 146 -0.12 -1.91 -18.85
CA LEU A 146 0.83 -2.79 -18.15
C LEU A 146 2.26 -2.32 -18.37
N GLY A 147 3.19 -2.76 -17.49
CA GLY A 147 4.62 -2.59 -17.67
C GLY A 147 5.26 -1.48 -16.83
N THR A 148 4.52 -0.79 -15.97
CA THR A 148 5.04 0.27 -15.09
C THR A 148 6.26 -0.18 -14.29
N GLY A 149 6.23 -1.39 -13.70
CA GLY A 149 7.35 -1.94 -12.94
C GLY A 149 8.59 -2.25 -13.79
N LEU A 150 8.40 -2.67 -15.05
CA LEU A 150 9.50 -2.88 -15.99
C LEU A 150 10.17 -1.55 -16.36
N VAL A 151 9.37 -0.54 -16.68
CA VAL A 151 9.87 0.81 -17.02
C VAL A 151 10.61 1.42 -15.84
N ALA A 152 10.02 1.41 -14.65
CA ALA A 152 10.66 1.94 -13.44
C ALA A 152 11.99 1.24 -13.13
N THR A 153 12.06 -0.08 -13.32
CA THR A 153 13.30 -0.85 -13.13
C THR A 153 14.35 -0.48 -14.17
N ALA A 154 13.95 -0.30 -15.44
CA ALA A 154 14.87 0.07 -16.51
C ALA A 154 15.42 1.49 -16.33
N ILE A 155 14.60 2.46 -15.91
CA ILE A 155 15.03 3.82 -15.54
C ILE A 155 16.06 3.75 -14.40
N LYS A 156 15.76 3.03 -13.32
CA LYS A 156 16.67 2.86 -12.16
C LYS A 156 18.02 2.25 -12.57
N ARG A 157 18.06 1.41 -13.60
CA ARG A 157 19.29 0.79 -14.13
C ARG A 157 19.97 1.65 -15.20
N LEU A 158 19.46 2.83 -15.52
CA LEU A 158 19.91 3.69 -16.62
C LEU A 158 19.91 2.98 -17.99
N GLU A 159 18.98 2.05 -18.19
CA GLU A 159 18.83 1.31 -19.46
C GLU A 159 17.95 2.03 -20.46
N VAL A 160 17.17 3.05 -20.01
CA VAL A 160 16.34 3.95 -20.83
C VAL A 160 16.47 5.38 -20.32
N ALA A 161 16.21 6.36 -21.19
CA ALA A 161 16.11 7.77 -20.78
C ALA A 161 14.80 8.02 -19.99
N ASP A 162 14.82 9.03 -19.14
CA ASP A 162 13.66 9.49 -18.40
C ASP A 162 12.51 9.98 -19.32
#